data_6c0c035b355e692834ae12b158b1edf1
#
_entry.id   6c0c035b355e692834ae12b158b1edf1
#
_cell.length_a   1.000
_cell.length_b   1.000
_cell.length_c   1.000
_cell.angle_alpha   90.00
_cell.angle_beta   90.00
_cell.angle_gamma   90.00
#
_symmetry.space_group_name_H-M   'P 1'
#
loop_
_entity.id
_entity.type
_entity.pdbx_description
1 polymer ?
#
loop_
_entity_poly.entity_id
_entity_poly.type
_entity_poly.pdbx_seq_one_letter_code
_entity_poly.pdbx_strand_id
1 'polypeptide(L)'
;MNSTNFISGVVKILESPKQKIINTNILVTHFRVQFPQVRNSCIVHLKFWGNLAGDVVTYYKINDYILIEGCIALKDKQTRTSNSKMSKKIEITVLKIYPFLLSHDRSMIAISDW
;
A
#
# COMPACT_ATOMS: atom_id res chain seq x y z
N MET A 1 0.93 4.10 -24.69
CA MET A 1 0.44 4.93 -24.09
C MET A 1 0.97 5.25 -22.84
N ASN A 2 1.11 6.30 -22.51
CA ASN A 2 1.68 6.59 -21.42
C ASN A 2 0.83 6.73 -20.34
N SER A 3 1.15 6.25 -19.28
CA SER A 3 0.44 6.38 -18.16
C SER A 3 0.67 7.66 -17.55
N THR A 4 -0.31 8.41 -17.33
CA THR A 4 -0.09 9.62 -16.67
C THR A 4 -0.58 9.55 -15.28
N ASN A 5 -0.93 8.37 -14.79
CA ASN A 5 -1.46 8.24 -13.44
C ASN A 5 -0.41 7.77 -12.45
N PHE A 6 0.75 8.37 -12.54
CA PHE A 6 1.83 8.00 -11.66
C PHE A 6 1.73 8.79 -10.36
N ILE A 7 1.98 8.18 -9.25
CA ILE A 7 1.87 8.84 -7.97
C ILE A 7 3.03 8.44 -7.08
N SER A 8 3.47 9.35 -6.24
CA SER A 8 4.52 9.09 -5.30
C SER A 8 4.15 9.79 -4.01
N GLY A 9 4.41 9.15 -2.90
CA GLY A 9 4.09 9.78 -1.63
C GLY A 9 4.33 8.87 -0.44
N VAL A 10 4.19 9.45 0.73
CA VAL A 10 4.37 8.73 1.97
C VAL A 10 3.01 8.28 2.47
N VAL A 11 2.92 7.03 2.87
CA VAL A 11 1.66 6.47 3.36
C VAL A 11 1.90 5.69 4.63
N LYS A 12 0.86 5.56 5.44
CA LYS A 12 0.92 4.77 6.66
C LYS A 12 0.21 3.45 6.44
N ILE A 13 0.83 2.37 6.82
CA ILE A 13 0.26 1.04 6.66
C ILE A 13 -0.82 0.83 7.72
N LEU A 14 -2.03 0.55 7.29
CA LEU A 14 -3.15 0.43 8.20
C LEU A 14 -3.47 -0.99 8.62
N GLU A 15 -2.99 -1.96 7.90
CA GLU A 15 -3.29 -3.36 8.23
C GLU A 15 -2.14 -4.23 7.79
N SER A 16 -2.07 -5.40 8.32
CA SER A 16 -0.97 -6.30 7.96
C SER A 16 -1.06 -6.68 6.50
N PRO A 17 0.06 -6.71 5.81
CA PRO A 17 0.05 -7.11 4.41
C PRO A 17 -0.51 -8.50 4.21
N LYS A 18 -1.36 -8.65 3.22
CA LYS A 18 -1.98 -9.92 2.92
C LYS A 18 -1.46 -10.44 1.60
N GLN A 19 -0.86 -11.61 1.65
CA GLN A 19 -0.21 -12.16 0.50
C GLN A 19 -1.00 -13.30 -0.06
N LYS A 20 -1.07 -13.43 -1.36
CA LYS A 20 -1.70 -14.57 -1.97
C LYS A 20 -1.03 -14.92 -3.27
N ILE A 21 -1.22 -16.13 -3.72
CA ILE A 21 -0.64 -16.58 -4.96
C ILE A 21 -1.74 -16.69 -6.00
N ILE A 22 -1.51 -16.10 -7.14
CA ILE A 22 -2.46 -16.13 -8.22
C ILE A 22 -1.88 -16.96 -9.35
N ASN A 23 -2.68 -17.79 -9.93
CA ASN A 23 -2.27 -18.60 -11.08
C ASN A 23 -0.98 -19.31 -10.84
N THR A 24 -0.90 -20.00 -9.81
CA THR A 24 0.15 -20.91 -9.46
C THR A 24 1.46 -20.28 -9.13
N ASN A 25 1.86 -19.22 -9.76
CA ASN A 25 3.18 -18.74 -9.47
C ASN A 25 3.32 -17.28 -9.23
N ILE A 26 2.27 -16.51 -9.33
CA ILE A 26 2.41 -15.08 -9.19
C ILE A 26 2.03 -14.64 -7.79
N LEU A 27 2.98 -14.00 -7.12
CA LEU A 27 2.75 -13.57 -5.77
C LEU A 27 2.20 -12.16 -5.79
N VAL A 28 1.16 -11.93 -5.01
CA VAL A 28 0.57 -10.62 -4.90
C VAL A 28 0.35 -10.30 -3.43
N THR A 29 0.69 -9.10 -3.03
CA THR A 29 0.44 -8.64 -1.66
C THR A 29 -0.39 -7.38 -1.73
N HIS A 30 -1.38 -7.25 -0.87
CA HIS A 30 -2.18 -6.03 -0.87
C HIS A 30 -2.57 -5.65 0.54
N PHE A 31 -2.79 -4.40 0.76
CA PHE A 31 -3.26 -3.90 2.04
C PHE A 31 -3.65 -2.44 1.91
N ARG A 32 -4.38 -1.95 2.87
CA ARG A 32 -4.82 -0.56 2.87
C ARG A 32 -3.82 0.34 3.56
N VAL A 33 -3.68 1.53 3.05
CA VAL A 33 -2.81 2.53 3.63
C VAL A 33 -3.53 3.86 3.68
N GLN A 34 -2.96 4.80 4.40
CA GLN A 34 -3.54 6.10 4.53
C GLN A 34 -2.54 7.16 4.11
N PHE A 35 -2.97 8.06 3.24
CA PHE A 35 -2.16 9.23 2.94
C PHE A 35 -2.47 10.24 4.02
N PRO A 36 -1.48 10.68 4.77
CA PRO A 36 -1.74 11.68 5.80
C PRO A 36 -2.10 13.00 5.14
N GLN A 37 -3.15 13.60 5.57
CA GLN A 37 -3.57 14.87 5.03
C GLN A 37 -3.94 15.78 6.16
N VAL A 38 -3.93 17.06 5.90
CA VAL A 38 -4.14 18.03 6.92
C VAL A 38 -5.53 17.94 7.50
N ARG A 39 -6.52 17.78 6.67
CA ARG A 39 -7.86 17.76 7.17
C ARG A 39 -8.50 16.42 7.16
N ASN A 40 -8.34 15.71 6.11
CA ASN A 40 -8.97 14.41 5.97
C ASN A 40 -7.94 13.40 5.66
N SER A 41 -8.21 12.18 5.94
CA SER A 41 -7.31 11.14 5.54
C SER A 41 -7.87 10.47 4.32
N CYS A 42 -7.01 10.00 3.48
CA CYS A 42 -7.40 9.32 2.27
C CYS A 42 -6.89 7.90 2.34
N ILE A 43 -7.79 6.94 2.29
CA ILE A 43 -7.42 5.54 2.39
C ILE A 43 -7.42 4.93 1.01
N VAL A 44 -6.33 4.28 0.65
CA VAL A 44 -6.20 3.65 -0.65
C VAL A 44 -5.68 2.24 -0.47
N HIS A 45 -5.84 1.43 -1.50
CA HIS A 45 -5.31 0.08 -1.51
C HIS A 45 -4.00 0.05 -2.26
N LEU A 46 -3.02 -0.58 -1.69
CA LEU A 46 -1.76 -0.82 -2.41
C LEU A 46 -1.73 -2.25 -2.87
N LYS A 47 -1.15 -2.47 -4.03
CA LYS A 47 -0.98 -3.81 -4.57
C LYS A 47 0.45 -3.96 -5.03
N PHE A 48 1.07 -5.06 -4.66
CA PHE A 48 2.46 -5.34 -4.98
C PHE A 48 2.54 -6.67 -5.70
N TRP A 49 3.34 -6.75 -6.73
CA TRP A 49 3.48 -7.96 -7.53
C TRP A 49 4.89 -8.50 -7.47
N GLY A 50 5.01 -9.81 -7.58
CA GLY A 50 6.31 -10.45 -7.76
C GLY A 50 7.22 -10.32 -6.57
N ASN A 51 8.47 -10.01 -6.83
CA ASN A 51 9.44 -9.92 -5.76
C ASN A 51 9.11 -8.86 -4.75
N LEU A 52 8.55 -7.77 -5.20
CA LEU A 52 8.19 -6.71 -4.30
C LEU A 52 7.10 -7.16 -3.35
N ALA A 53 6.22 -8.05 -3.79
CA ALA A 53 5.18 -8.57 -2.96
C ALA A 53 5.75 -9.34 -1.77
N GLY A 54 6.81 -10.08 -2.00
CA GLY A 54 7.46 -10.79 -0.91
C GLY A 54 8.22 -9.87 0.00
N ASP A 55 8.89 -8.88 -0.58
CA ASP A 55 9.67 -7.97 0.21
C ASP A 55 8.82 -7.17 1.18
N VAL A 56 7.66 -6.72 0.73
CA VAL A 56 6.87 -5.87 1.58
C VAL A 56 6.36 -6.63 2.81
N VAL A 57 6.06 -7.89 2.66
CA VAL A 57 5.61 -8.68 3.79
C VAL A 57 6.76 -8.91 4.77
N THR A 58 7.95 -9.06 4.25
CA THR A 58 9.10 -9.34 5.07
C THR A 58 9.56 -8.14 5.86
N TYR A 59 9.54 -6.97 5.24
CA TYR A 59 10.20 -5.83 5.85
C TYR A 59 9.29 -4.79 6.48
N TYR A 60 8.00 -4.81 6.18
CA TYR A 60 7.12 -3.74 6.64
C TYR A 60 5.94 -4.26 7.45
N LYS A 61 5.46 -3.44 8.37
CA LYS A 61 4.42 -3.85 9.29
C LYS A 61 3.39 -2.76 9.47
N ILE A 62 2.30 -3.12 10.09
CA ILE A 62 1.25 -2.16 10.39
C ILE A 62 1.84 -0.98 11.15
N ASN A 63 1.37 0.19 10.85
CA ASN A 63 1.81 1.45 11.44
C ASN A 63 3.14 1.98 10.94
N ASP A 64 3.81 1.27 10.06
CA ASP A 64 4.99 1.84 9.42
C ASP A 64 4.58 2.89 8.43
N TYR A 65 5.44 3.89 8.23
CA TYR A 65 5.27 4.85 7.15
C TYR A 65 6.28 4.50 6.07
N ILE A 66 5.80 4.44 4.85
CA ILE A 66 6.65 4.08 3.73
C ILE A 66 6.47 5.08 2.60
N LEU A 67 7.49 5.20 1.77
CA LEU A 67 7.42 6.04 0.59
C LEU A 67 7.18 5.11 -0.58
N ILE A 68 6.16 5.38 -1.36
CA ILE A 68 5.85 4.53 -2.49
C ILE A 68 5.84 5.31 -3.78
N GLU A 69 6.08 4.62 -4.88
CA GLU A 69 5.91 5.16 -6.21
C GLU A 69 5.15 4.12 -7.00
N GLY A 70 4.17 4.53 -7.74
CA GLY A 70 3.39 3.56 -8.50
C GLY A 70 2.36 4.21 -9.39
N CYS A 71 1.46 3.38 -9.89
CA CYS A 71 0.42 3.81 -10.78
C CYS A 71 -0.92 3.72 -10.10
N ILE A 72 -1.71 4.77 -10.20
CA ILE A 72 -2.97 4.83 -9.52
C ILE A 72 -4.11 4.50 -10.48
N ALA A 73 -5.11 3.83 -10.00
CA ALA A 73 -6.27 3.50 -10.79
C ALA A 73 -7.51 3.52 -9.91
N LEU A 74 -8.63 3.77 -10.52
CA LEU A 74 -9.90 3.68 -9.82
C LEU A 74 -10.55 2.38 -10.21
N LYS A 75 -10.96 1.61 -9.24
CA LYS A 75 -11.60 0.36 -9.49
C LYS A 75 -13.00 0.40 -8.94
N ASP A 76 -13.91 -0.25 -9.62
CA ASP A 76 -15.26 -0.31 -9.13
C ASP A 76 -15.32 -1.25 -7.96
N LYS A 77 -15.98 -0.80 -6.88
CA LYS A 77 -16.09 -1.65 -5.77
C LYS A 77 -17.32 -2.47 -5.93
N GLN A 78 -17.20 -3.77 -5.90
CA GLN A 78 -18.31 -4.60 -6.03
C GLN A 78 -18.94 -4.77 -4.72
N THR A 79 -20.17 -4.39 -4.56
CA THR A 79 -20.85 -4.66 -3.35
C THR A 79 -21.93 -5.62 -3.64
N ARG A 80 -22.24 -6.49 -2.73
CA ARG A 80 -23.25 -7.38 -2.94
C ARG A 80 -24.57 -6.83 -2.64
N THR A 81 -24.69 -5.69 -2.09
CA THR A 81 -25.95 -5.21 -1.75
C THR A 81 -26.57 -4.62 -2.92
N SER A 82 -27.78 -4.76 -3.03
CA SER A 82 -28.42 -4.32 -4.18
C SER A 82 -28.62 -2.86 -4.23
N ASN A 83 -28.29 -2.13 -3.30
CA ASN A 83 -28.45 -0.81 -3.37
C ASN A 83 -27.48 -0.13 -4.09
N SER A 84 -26.72 -0.57 -4.61
CA SER A 84 -25.94 -0.18 -5.55
C SER A 84 -25.56 1.18 -5.70
N LYS A 85 -25.08 1.82 -4.76
CA LYS A 85 -24.32 2.89 -5.07
C LYS A 85 -23.05 2.41 -5.44
N MET A 86 -22.63 2.58 -6.63
CA MET A 86 -21.34 2.17 -7.04
C MET A 86 -20.37 3.06 -6.43
N SER A 87 -19.52 2.59 -5.61
CA SER A 87 -18.43 3.39 -5.11
C SER A 87 -17.15 2.95 -5.75
N LYS A 88 -16.19 3.80 -5.80
CA LYS A 88 -14.93 3.48 -6.41
C LYS A 88 -13.86 3.34 -5.36
N LYS A 89 -12.94 2.46 -5.62
CA LYS A 89 -11.83 2.22 -4.74
C LYS A 89 -10.58 2.68 -5.44
N ILE A 90 -9.74 3.40 -4.74
CA ILE A 90 -8.47 3.84 -5.29
C ILE A 90 -7.45 2.76 -5.03
N GLU A 91 -6.81 2.30 -6.09
CA GLU A 91 -5.80 1.26 -5.97
C GLU A 91 -4.51 1.75 -6.59
N ILE A 92 -3.40 1.53 -5.94
CA ILE A 92 -2.10 1.90 -6.46
C ILE A 92 -1.29 0.64 -6.64
N THR A 93 -0.83 0.40 -7.86
CA THR A 93 0.11 -0.68 -8.11
C THR A 93 1.49 -0.13 -7.85
N VAL A 94 2.16 -0.64 -6.84
CA VAL A 94 3.41 -0.07 -6.39
C VAL A 94 4.55 -0.59 -7.23
N LEU A 95 5.38 0.31 -7.68
CA LEU A 95 6.55 -0.03 -8.47
C LEU A 95 7.81 0.07 -7.64
N LYS A 96 7.86 0.96 -6.67
CA LYS A 96 9.02 1.11 -5.80
C LYS A 96 8.57 1.45 -4.40
N ILE A 97 9.28 0.98 -3.42
CA ILE A 97 8.94 1.21 -2.03
C ILE A 97 10.22 1.47 -1.25
N TYR A 98 10.16 2.42 -0.35
CA TYR A 98 11.29 2.75 0.51
C TYR A 98 10.80 2.96 1.93
N PRO A 99 11.58 2.64 2.92
CA PRO A 99 11.16 2.92 4.30
C PRO A 99 11.19 4.42 4.56
N PHE A 100 10.28 4.90 5.34
CA PHE A 100 10.27 6.30 5.70
C PHE A 100 10.35 6.46 7.22
N LEU A 101 9.45 5.87 7.95
CA LEU A 101 9.48 5.91 9.40
C LEU A 101 8.91 4.60 9.90
N LEU A 102 9.76 3.76 10.40
CA LEU A 102 9.33 2.43 10.81
C LEU A 102 8.97 2.43 12.27
N SER A 103 7.87 1.75 12.57
CA SER A 103 7.27 1.96 13.83
C SER A 103 7.75 1.07 14.90
N HIS A 104 8.11 -0.05 14.86
CA HIS A 104 8.19 -0.86 16.00
C HIS A 104 9.54 -0.87 16.59
N ASP A 105 9.90 -1.83 17.33
CA ASP A 105 11.02 -1.83 18.18
C ASP A 105 12.32 -1.57 17.56
N ARG A 106 12.38 -1.14 16.35
CA ARG A 106 13.62 -0.73 15.85
C ARG A 106 14.05 0.52 16.49
N SER A 107 13.25 1.07 17.32
CA SER A 107 13.66 2.25 18.01
C SER A 107 14.95 2.06 18.71
N MET A 108 15.26 0.87 19.10
CA MET A 108 16.51 0.69 19.75
C MET A 108 17.67 0.97 18.89
N ILE A 109 17.50 0.72 17.63
CA ILE A 109 18.58 0.95 16.73
C ILE A 109 18.68 2.38 16.38
N ALA A 110 17.57 3.02 16.23
CA ALA A 110 17.60 4.37 15.79
C ALA A 110 18.20 5.29 16.79
N ILE A 111 18.03 4.99 18.02
CA ILE A 111 18.54 5.86 19.02
C ILE A 111 19.98 6.10 18.93
N SER A 112 20.68 5.12 18.58
CA SER A 112 22.11 5.29 18.62
C SER A 112 22.60 6.21 17.55
N ASP A 113 21.82 6.52 16.59
CA ASP A 113 22.31 7.29 15.51
C ASP A 113 22.02 8.72 15.62
N TRP A 114 21.33 9.15 16.55
CA TRP A 114 21.02 10.52 16.66
C TRP A 114 21.82 11.17 17.76
#